data_adf815484d216737a86c550f5988ba07
#
_entry.id   adf815484d216737a86c550f5988ba07
#
_cell.length_a   1.000
_cell.length_b   1.000
_cell.length_c   1.000
_cell.angle_alpha   90.00
_cell.angle_beta   90.00
_cell.angle_gamma   90.00
#
_symmetry.space_group_name_H-M   'P 1'
#
loop_
_entity.id
_entity.type
_entity.pdbx_description
1 polymer ?
#
loop_
_entity_poly.entity_id
_entity_poly.type
_entity_poly.pdbx_seq_one_letter_code
_entity_poly.pdbx_strand_id
1 'polypeptide(L)'
;MATQVLYISYDGMTDSLGQSQVIPYLKGLSKKGYQFTIISCEKKENFEQNKEKIKSVLAADNIEWHPISYTKQPPVLSTIYDVFRIKELAFSLHQKNNFSIVHCRSYISSIIGLQLKKKFGVKFIFDMRGLWADERVDGKLWNLKNPVFNSVYRFFKKKELDFLQNADYTISLTFNAADEILSWKQFK
;
A
#
# COMPACT_ATOMS: atom_id res chain seq x y z
N MET A 1 21.57 -11.20 9.95
CA MET A 1 21.01 -11.02 8.58
C MET A 1 19.99 -9.90 8.62
N ALA A 2 19.89 -9.06 7.58
CA ALA A 2 18.87 -8.00 7.50
C ALA A 2 17.48 -8.61 7.30
N THR A 3 16.45 -8.02 7.94
CA THR A 3 15.06 -8.45 7.76
C THR A 3 14.55 -7.98 6.41
N GLN A 4 14.13 -8.91 5.55
CA GLN A 4 13.61 -8.62 4.21
C GLN A 4 12.17 -8.13 4.28
N VAL A 5 11.91 -6.94 3.74
CA VAL A 5 10.60 -6.27 3.79
C VAL A 5 10.14 -5.90 2.39
N LEU A 6 8.96 -6.34 2.01
CA LEU A 6 8.27 -5.86 0.81
C LEU A 6 7.38 -4.68 1.20
N TYR A 7 7.63 -3.51 0.62
CA TYR A 7 6.78 -2.33 0.77
C TYR A 7 5.94 -2.14 -0.49
N ILE A 8 4.63 -2.12 -0.34
CA ILE A 8 3.70 -1.95 -1.46
C ILE A 8 2.93 -0.64 -1.31
N SER A 9 2.98 0.21 -2.33
CA SER A 9 2.24 1.47 -2.40
C SER A 9 1.53 1.60 -3.74
N TYR A 10 0.25 2.00 -3.69
CA TYR A 10 -0.47 2.39 -4.90
C TYR A 10 -0.17 3.85 -5.30
N ASP A 11 0.43 4.62 -4.38
CA ASP A 11 1.00 5.94 -4.67
C ASP A 11 2.44 5.78 -5.20
N GLY A 12 2.83 6.62 -6.16
CA GLY A 12 4.15 6.60 -6.76
C GLY A 12 5.23 7.16 -5.83
N MET A 13 6.44 6.61 -5.93
CA MET A 13 7.61 7.17 -5.26
C MET A 13 8.06 8.48 -5.91
N THR A 14 7.70 8.70 -7.17
CA THR A 14 7.92 9.97 -7.88
C THR A 14 6.89 11.05 -7.56
N ASP A 15 5.78 10.71 -6.89
CA ASP A 15 4.78 11.67 -6.40
C ASP A 15 5.30 12.41 -5.15
N SER A 16 4.72 13.57 -4.85
CA SER A 16 5.11 14.39 -3.68
C SER A 16 5.03 13.62 -2.35
N LEU A 17 3.99 12.81 -2.16
CA LEU A 17 3.84 11.97 -0.95
C LEU A 17 4.90 10.87 -0.87
N GLY A 18 5.24 10.25 -1.99
CA GLY A 18 6.33 9.26 -2.06
C GLY A 18 7.65 9.86 -1.63
N GLN A 19 7.99 11.04 -2.19
CA GLN A 19 9.24 11.72 -1.90
C GLN A 19 9.32 12.27 -0.47
N SER A 20 8.24 12.84 0.07
CA SER A 20 8.26 13.53 1.37
C SER A 20 7.96 12.62 2.57
N GLN A 21 7.19 11.56 2.40
CA GLN A 21 6.75 10.70 3.51
C GLN A 21 7.34 9.29 3.44
N VAL A 22 7.28 8.63 2.26
CA VAL A 22 7.64 7.22 2.15
C VAL A 22 9.14 7.04 2.13
N ILE A 23 9.83 7.70 1.21
CA ILE A 23 11.29 7.52 1.03
C ILE A 23 12.07 7.85 2.30
N PRO A 24 11.87 8.99 3.00
CA PRO A 24 12.59 9.29 4.25
C PRO A 24 12.34 8.26 5.35
N TYR A 25 11.09 7.79 5.47
CA TYR A 25 10.70 6.76 6.42
C TYR A 25 11.45 5.44 6.17
N LEU A 26 11.45 4.94 4.93
CA LEU A 26 12.11 3.69 4.57
C LEU A 26 13.64 3.78 4.70
N LYS A 27 14.23 4.92 4.31
CA LYS A 27 15.67 5.20 4.53
C LYS A 27 16.03 5.17 6.01
N GLY A 28 15.18 5.72 6.88
CA GLY A 28 15.38 5.67 8.33
C GLY A 28 15.38 4.23 8.87
N LEU A 29 14.48 3.39 8.35
CA LEU A 29 14.39 1.99 8.76
C LEU A 29 15.49 1.11 8.15
N SER A 30 15.96 1.40 6.93
CA SER A 30 17.10 0.68 6.33
C SER A 30 18.34 0.75 7.19
N LYS A 31 18.60 1.89 7.82
CA LYS A 31 19.70 2.09 8.77
C LYS A 31 19.56 1.28 10.07
N LYS A 32 18.37 0.72 10.32
CA LYS A 32 18.06 -0.13 11.49
C LYS A 32 18.07 -1.62 11.18
N GLY A 33 18.61 -2.02 10.02
CA GLY A 33 18.76 -3.42 9.65
C GLY A 33 17.58 -4.02 8.87
N TYR A 34 16.68 -3.19 8.32
CA TYR A 34 15.63 -3.63 7.40
C TYR A 34 16.08 -3.43 5.96
N GLN A 35 15.91 -4.46 5.13
CA GLN A 35 16.19 -4.42 3.70
C GLN A 35 14.88 -4.31 2.94
N PHE A 36 14.67 -3.19 2.24
CA PHE A 36 13.41 -2.91 1.55
C PHE A 36 13.49 -3.22 0.05
N THR A 37 12.41 -3.85 -0.42
CA THR A 37 12.02 -3.90 -1.84
C THR A 37 10.69 -3.17 -1.98
N ILE A 38 10.62 -2.15 -2.84
CA ILE A 38 9.43 -1.31 -3.05
C ILE A 38 8.74 -1.71 -4.34
N ILE A 39 7.42 -1.88 -4.32
CA ILE A 39 6.54 -1.85 -5.50
C ILE A 39 5.67 -0.61 -5.39
N SER A 40 5.65 0.23 -6.42
CA SER A 40 4.82 1.44 -6.48
C SER A 40 4.20 1.67 -7.84
N CYS A 41 3.04 2.36 -7.87
CA CYS A 41 2.36 2.73 -9.11
C CYS A 41 2.72 4.16 -9.50
N GLU A 42 3.42 4.32 -10.60
CA GLU A 42 3.98 5.60 -11.03
C GLU A 42 3.12 6.26 -12.12
N LYS A 43 2.76 7.53 -11.90
CA LYS A 43 2.13 8.35 -12.93
C LYS A 43 3.17 8.74 -13.97
N LYS A 44 2.84 8.58 -15.24
CA LYS A 44 3.76 8.76 -16.36
C LYS A 44 4.55 10.07 -16.29
N GLU A 45 3.87 11.19 -16.11
CA GLU A 45 4.48 12.51 -16.08
C GLU A 45 5.53 12.65 -14.96
N ASN A 46 5.15 12.27 -13.71
CA ASN A 46 6.05 12.35 -12.57
C ASN A 46 7.22 11.36 -12.69
N PHE A 47 6.95 10.19 -13.26
CA PHE A 47 7.96 9.16 -13.47
C PHE A 47 9.02 9.61 -14.48
N GLU A 48 8.62 10.15 -15.63
CA GLU A 48 9.56 10.66 -16.64
C GLU A 48 10.47 11.76 -16.08
N GLN A 49 9.95 12.63 -15.22
CA GLN A 49 10.70 13.74 -14.63
C GLN A 49 11.64 13.33 -13.50
N ASN A 50 11.24 12.36 -12.69
CA ASN A 50 11.90 12.10 -11.39
C ASN A 50 12.54 10.72 -11.25
N LYS A 51 12.35 9.78 -12.20
CA LYS A 51 12.77 8.38 -12.05
C LYS A 51 14.25 8.20 -11.72
N GLU A 52 15.15 8.91 -12.40
CA GLU A 52 16.58 8.76 -12.18
C GLU A 52 17.01 9.29 -10.82
N LYS A 53 16.45 10.43 -10.40
CA LYS A 53 16.66 10.99 -9.07
C LYS A 53 16.21 10.01 -7.98
N ILE A 54 14.98 9.48 -8.10
CA ILE A 54 14.42 8.56 -7.11
C ILE A 54 15.21 7.25 -7.07
N LYS A 55 15.56 6.70 -8.23
CA LYS A 55 16.41 5.49 -8.34
C LYS A 55 17.74 5.67 -7.61
N SER A 56 18.42 6.79 -7.86
CA SER A 56 19.69 7.12 -7.18
C SER A 56 19.53 7.25 -5.67
N VAL A 57 18.48 7.97 -5.23
CA VAL A 57 18.19 8.18 -3.80
C VAL A 57 17.91 6.86 -3.07
N LEU A 58 17.18 5.94 -3.69
CA LEU A 58 16.85 4.64 -3.09
C LEU A 58 18.05 3.69 -3.10
N ALA A 59 18.80 3.67 -4.20
CA ALA A 59 20.01 2.83 -4.33
C ALA A 59 21.09 3.20 -3.29
N ALA A 60 21.21 4.47 -2.91
CA ALA A 60 22.18 4.92 -1.90
C ALA A 60 21.93 4.29 -0.50
N ASP A 61 20.71 3.86 -0.20
CA ASP A 61 20.36 3.16 1.04
C ASP A 61 20.04 1.66 0.79
N ASN A 62 20.48 1.10 -0.34
CA ASN A 62 20.27 -0.28 -0.77
C ASN A 62 18.80 -0.69 -0.84
N ILE A 63 17.90 0.25 -1.16
CA ILE A 63 16.47 -0.02 -1.34
C ILE A 63 16.22 -0.38 -2.81
N GLU A 64 15.72 -1.59 -3.05
CA GLU A 64 15.32 -2.05 -4.38
C GLU A 64 13.97 -1.46 -4.76
N TRP A 65 13.81 -0.98 -6.00
CA TRP A 65 12.58 -0.33 -6.45
C TRP A 65 12.05 -0.90 -7.76
N HIS A 66 10.80 -1.32 -7.75
CA HIS A 66 10.05 -1.88 -8.87
C HIS A 66 8.85 -0.98 -9.22
N PRO A 67 9.02 0.05 -10.06
CA PRO A 67 7.93 0.90 -10.52
C PRO A 67 7.01 0.18 -11.49
N ILE A 68 5.70 0.32 -11.30
CA ILE A 68 4.66 -0.13 -12.23
C ILE A 68 3.94 1.11 -12.75
N SER A 69 3.68 1.18 -14.05
CA SER A 69 2.92 2.29 -14.63
C SER A 69 1.48 2.30 -14.09
N TYR A 70 1.04 3.43 -13.56
CA TYR A 70 -0.33 3.66 -13.12
C TYR A 70 -1.29 3.72 -14.31
N THR A 71 -2.40 2.98 -14.24
CA THR A 71 -3.44 2.96 -15.28
C THR A 71 -4.63 3.82 -14.84
N LYS A 72 -4.90 4.92 -15.57
CA LYS A 72 -5.92 5.92 -15.18
C LYS A 72 -7.34 5.52 -15.57
N GLN A 73 -7.53 4.90 -16.73
CA GLN A 73 -8.85 4.69 -17.37
C GLN A 73 -9.02 3.22 -17.83
N PRO A 74 -10.26 2.70 -17.84
CA PRO A 74 -11.47 3.27 -17.22
C PRO A 74 -11.48 3.10 -15.69
N PRO A 75 -12.21 3.94 -14.93
CA PRO A 75 -12.30 3.83 -13.47
C PRO A 75 -12.71 2.42 -13.03
N VAL A 76 -12.24 2.00 -11.86
CA VAL A 76 -12.42 0.67 -11.26
C VAL A 76 -11.68 -0.43 -12.01
N LEU A 77 -11.92 -0.61 -13.34
CA LEU A 77 -11.24 -1.66 -14.10
C LEU A 77 -9.73 -1.45 -14.20
N SER A 78 -9.29 -0.19 -14.36
CA SER A 78 -7.86 0.14 -14.31
C SER A 78 -7.23 -0.22 -12.96
N THR A 79 -7.92 0.06 -11.87
CA THR A 79 -7.44 -0.31 -10.53
C THR A 79 -7.35 -1.83 -10.35
N ILE A 80 -8.34 -2.59 -10.84
CA ILE A 80 -8.32 -4.06 -10.82
C ILE A 80 -7.12 -4.60 -11.61
N TYR A 81 -6.87 -4.02 -12.79
CA TYR A 81 -5.72 -4.38 -13.63
C TYR A 81 -4.39 -4.09 -12.94
N ASP A 82 -4.24 -2.90 -12.34
CA ASP A 82 -3.02 -2.55 -11.59
C ASP A 82 -2.82 -3.46 -10.37
N VAL A 83 -3.89 -3.77 -9.61
CA VAL A 83 -3.83 -4.71 -8.48
C VAL A 83 -3.35 -6.09 -8.93
N PHE A 84 -3.82 -6.57 -10.09
CA PHE A 84 -3.37 -7.84 -10.65
C PHE A 84 -1.86 -7.80 -10.95
N ARG A 85 -1.37 -6.75 -11.62
CA ARG A 85 0.07 -6.60 -11.95
C ARG A 85 0.93 -6.51 -10.70
N ILE A 86 0.52 -5.72 -9.70
CA ILE A 86 1.23 -5.61 -8.42
C ILE A 86 1.28 -6.98 -7.74
N LYS A 87 0.17 -7.71 -7.73
CA LYS A 87 0.10 -9.04 -7.12
C LYS A 87 1.08 -10.00 -7.78
N GLU A 88 1.05 -10.13 -9.10
CA GLU A 88 1.96 -11.04 -9.84
C GLU A 88 3.43 -10.71 -9.52
N LEU A 89 3.79 -9.43 -9.55
CA LEU A 89 5.14 -8.98 -9.23
C LEU A 89 5.50 -9.27 -7.76
N ALA A 90 4.59 -8.96 -6.82
CA ALA A 90 4.83 -9.17 -5.40
C ALA A 90 5.04 -10.66 -5.05
N PHE A 91 4.25 -11.54 -5.67
CA PHE A 91 4.39 -12.99 -5.50
C PHE A 91 5.69 -13.52 -6.09
N SER A 92 6.07 -13.07 -7.30
CA SER A 92 7.33 -13.42 -7.94
C SER A 92 8.54 -12.95 -7.11
N LEU A 93 8.50 -11.72 -6.61
CA LEU A 93 9.57 -11.18 -5.76
C LEU A 93 9.65 -11.92 -4.41
N HIS A 94 8.50 -12.30 -3.84
CA HIS A 94 8.50 -13.07 -2.59
C HIS A 94 9.17 -14.45 -2.77
N GLN A 95 8.92 -15.13 -3.88
CA GLN A 95 9.57 -16.41 -4.18
C GLN A 95 11.09 -16.32 -4.28
N LYS A 96 11.61 -15.16 -4.70
CA LYS A 96 13.06 -14.93 -4.81
C LYS A 96 13.70 -14.48 -3.50
N ASN A 97 13.03 -13.57 -2.77
CA ASN A 97 13.63 -12.82 -1.67
C ASN A 97 13.19 -13.31 -0.29
N ASN A 98 12.17 -14.17 -0.20
CA ASN A 98 11.64 -14.69 1.07
C ASN A 98 11.34 -13.58 2.08
N PHE A 99 10.50 -12.61 1.70
CA PHE A 99 10.15 -11.50 2.59
C PHE A 99 9.56 -12.00 3.91
N SER A 100 10.08 -11.49 5.02
CA SER A 100 9.54 -11.76 6.36
C SER A 100 8.33 -10.89 6.68
N ILE A 101 8.30 -9.68 6.08
CA ILE A 101 7.28 -8.66 6.33
C ILE A 101 6.78 -8.12 4.99
N VAL A 102 5.48 -7.91 4.87
CA VAL A 102 4.85 -7.09 3.83
C VAL A 102 4.22 -5.87 4.48
N HIS A 103 4.67 -4.68 4.12
CA HIS A 103 4.15 -3.40 4.59
C HIS A 103 3.34 -2.76 3.47
N CYS A 104 2.05 -2.62 3.68
CA CYS A 104 1.12 -2.12 2.68
C CYS A 104 0.58 -0.74 3.04
N ARG A 105 0.88 0.24 2.18
CA ARG A 105 0.36 1.59 2.31
C ARG A 105 -1.05 1.66 1.73
N SER A 106 -2.03 1.97 2.60
CA SER A 106 -3.44 2.12 2.27
C SER A 106 -4.13 0.82 1.81
N TYR A 107 -5.37 0.91 1.41
CA TYR A 107 -6.30 -0.22 1.21
C TYR A 107 -6.00 -1.07 -0.01
N ILE A 108 -5.65 -0.44 -1.14
CA ILE A 108 -5.41 -1.15 -2.42
C ILE A 108 -4.22 -2.10 -2.27
N SER A 109 -3.11 -1.62 -1.73
CA SER A 109 -1.92 -2.41 -1.45
C SER A 109 -2.19 -3.55 -0.46
N SER A 110 -3.06 -3.29 0.53
CA SER A 110 -3.41 -4.25 1.58
C SER A 110 -4.19 -5.47 1.08
N ILE A 111 -4.88 -5.36 -0.07
CA ILE A 111 -5.47 -6.53 -0.75
C ILE A 111 -4.39 -7.58 -1.04
N ILE A 112 -3.23 -7.13 -1.51
CA ILE A 112 -2.11 -8.00 -1.86
C ILE A 112 -1.38 -8.49 -0.60
N GLY A 113 -1.16 -7.60 0.36
CA GLY A 113 -0.52 -7.94 1.64
C GLY A 113 -1.25 -9.04 2.39
N LEU A 114 -2.58 -8.95 2.48
CA LEU A 114 -3.41 -9.99 3.09
C LEU A 114 -3.34 -11.32 2.33
N GLN A 115 -3.24 -11.30 1.00
CA GLN A 115 -3.07 -12.53 0.20
C GLN A 115 -1.70 -13.16 0.42
N LEU A 116 -0.63 -12.36 0.49
CA LEU A 116 0.72 -12.83 0.81
C LEU A 116 0.76 -13.48 2.21
N LYS A 117 0.17 -12.81 3.21
CA LYS A 117 0.05 -13.39 4.56
C LYS A 117 -0.67 -14.73 4.54
N LYS A 118 -1.85 -14.81 3.90
CA LYS A 118 -2.66 -16.04 3.85
C LYS A 118 -1.94 -17.18 3.13
N LYS A 119 -1.16 -16.89 2.10
CA LYS A 119 -0.49 -17.92 1.30
C LYS A 119 0.87 -18.34 1.84
N PHE A 120 1.65 -17.40 2.38
CA PHE A 120 3.05 -17.62 2.74
C PHE A 120 3.36 -17.41 4.22
N GLY A 121 2.39 -16.94 5.02
CA GLY A 121 2.58 -16.68 6.44
C GLY A 121 3.45 -15.46 6.78
N VAL A 122 3.71 -14.57 5.80
CA VAL A 122 4.49 -13.34 6.05
C VAL A 122 3.76 -12.42 7.02
N LYS A 123 4.51 -11.65 7.82
CA LYS A 123 3.93 -10.63 8.68
C LYS A 123 3.35 -9.50 7.83
N PHE A 124 2.09 -9.14 8.08
CA PHE A 124 1.38 -8.11 7.33
C PHE A 124 1.20 -6.85 8.17
N ILE A 125 1.75 -5.74 7.69
CA ILE A 125 1.54 -4.40 8.25
C ILE A 125 0.54 -3.66 7.38
N PHE A 126 -0.58 -3.24 8.00
CA PHE A 126 -1.58 -2.38 7.38
C PHE A 126 -1.33 -0.92 7.77
N ASP A 127 -0.70 -0.13 6.91
CA ASP A 127 -0.58 1.33 7.07
C ASP A 127 -1.85 1.99 6.53
N MET A 128 -2.83 2.16 7.41
CA MET A 128 -4.23 2.48 7.07
C MET A 128 -4.39 3.85 6.42
N ARG A 129 -3.64 4.85 6.82
CA ARG A 129 -3.64 6.22 6.29
C ARG A 129 -4.97 6.99 6.40
N GLY A 130 -5.96 6.48 7.11
CA GLY A 130 -7.26 7.08 7.30
C GLY A 130 -8.41 6.15 6.91
N LEU A 131 -9.64 6.64 7.01
CA LEU A 131 -10.86 5.93 6.61
C LEU A 131 -11.11 6.13 5.10
N TRP A 132 -10.22 5.57 4.30
CA TRP A 132 -10.08 5.87 2.87
C TRP A 132 -11.39 5.74 2.06
N ALA A 133 -12.21 4.74 2.34
CA ALA A 133 -13.49 4.54 1.64
C ALA A 133 -14.50 5.64 1.99
N ASP A 134 -14.56 6.05 3.26
CA ASP A 134 -15.43 7.13 3.73
C ASP A 134 -14.97 8.48 3.18
N GLU A 135 -13.66 8.75 3.18
CA GLU A 135 -13.07 9.97 2.59
C GLU A 135 -13.42 10.12 1.09
N ARG A 136 -13.54 9.01 0.33
CA ARG A 136 -13.98 9.05 -1.07
C ARG A 136 -15.44 9.45 -1.22
N VAL A 137 -16.30 9.09 -0.28
CA VAL A 137 -17.71 9.48 -0.26
C VAL A 137 -17.84 10.94 0.18
N ASP A 138 -17.20 11.31 1.28
CA ASP A 138 -17.24 12.67 1.84
C ASP A 138 -16.65 13.69 0.87
N GLY A 139 -15.56 13.34 0.20
CA GLY A 139 -14.94 14.12 -0.86
C GLY A 139 -15.71 14.12 -2.19
N LYS A 140 -16.93 13.52 -2.24
CA LYS A 140 -17.81 13.45 -3.42
C LYS A 140 -17.20 12.76 -4.64
N LEU A 141 -16.14 11.99 -4.46
CA LEU A 141 -15.53 11.19 -5.52
C LEU A 141 -16.36 9.94 -5.84
N TRP A 142 -17.03 9.38 -4.83
CA TRP A 142 -17.96 8.26 -4.98
C TRP A 142 -19.36 8.67 -4.62
N ASN A 143 -20.25 8.76 -5.64
CA ASN A 143 -21.68 8.94 -5.43
C ASN A 143 -22.32 7.57 -5.16
N LEU A 144 -22.76 7.31 -3.94
CA LEU A 144 -23.37 6.04 -3.54
C LEU A 144 -24.72 5.74 -4.19
N LYS A 145 -25.36 6.74 -4.87
CA LYS A 145 -26.54 6.49 -5.72
C LYS A 145 -26.16 5.71 -6.99
N ASN A 146 -24.88 5.74 -7.39
CA ASN A 146 -24.37 4.93 -8.48
C ASN A 146 -24.10 3.50 -7.96
N PRO A 147 -24.72 2.45 -8.54
CA PRO A 147 -24.60 1.08 -8.04
C PRO A 147 -23.17 0.55 -8.09
N VAL A 148 -22.36 0.99 -9.05
CA VAL A 148 -20.93 0.60 -9.14
C VAL A 148 -20.15 1.14 -7.95
N PHE A 149 -20.24 2.45 -7.68
CA PHE A 149 -19.52 3.05 -6.56
C PHE A 149 -20.04 2.56 -5.20
N ASN A 150 -21.34 2.28 -5.08
CA ASN A 150 -21.90 1.67 -3.87
C ASN A 150 -21.30 0.28 -3.62
N SER A 151 -21.19 -0.54 -4.66
CA SER A 151 -20.58 -1.88 -4.55
C SER A 151 -19.09 -1.80 -4.19
N VAL A 152 -18.34 -0.87 -4.79
CA VAL A 152 -16.93 -0.63 -4.48
C VAL A 152 -16.77 -0.15 -3.03
N TYR A 153 -17.59 0.77 -2.57
CA TYR A 153 -17.59 1.25 -1.20
C TYR A 153 -17.81 0.11 -0.20
N ARG A 154 -18.88 -0.69 -0.40
CA ARG A 154 -19.19 -1.85 0.45
C ARG A 154 -18.06 -2.87 0.45
N PHE A 155 -17.45 -3.12 -0.70
CA PHE A 155 -16.29 -4.00 -0.81
C PHE A 155 -15.14 -3.51 0.08
N PHE A 156 -14.78 -2.23 -0.01
CA PHE A 156 -13.68 -1.68 0.78
C PHE A 156 -14.00 -1.57 2.27
N LYS A 157 -15.26 -1.28 2.66
CA LYS A 157 -15.66 -1.33 4.09
C LYS A 157 -15.55 -2.75 4.66
N LYS A 158 -15.88 -3.77 3.89
CA LYS A 158 -15.64 -5.17 4.30
C LYS A 158 -14.15 -5.49 4.37
N LYS A 159 -13.37 -5.01 3.40
CA LYS A 159 -11.90 -5.21 3.39
C LYS A 159 -11.20 -4.49 4.53
N GLU A 160 -11.67 -3.33 4.93
CA GLU A 160 -11.17 -2.59 6.09
C GLU A 160 -11.19 -3.47 7.35
N LEU A 161 -12.31 -4.09 7.62
CA LEU A 161 -12.43 -5.05 8.74
C LEU A 161 -11.52 -6.27 8.55
N ASP A 162 -11.48 -6.85 7.34
CA ASP A 162 -10.59 -7.97 7.02
C ASP A 162 -9.11 -7.60 7.30
N PHE A 163 -8.68 -6.39 6.93
CA PHE A 163 -7.30 -5.94 7.13
C PHE A 163 -7.00 -5.74 8.61
N LEU A 164 -7.86 -5.01 9.33
CA LEU A 164 -7.69 -4.74 10.75
C LEU A 164 -7.65 -6.01 11.59
N GLN A 165 -8.47 -7.01 11.26
CA GLN A 165 -8.52 -8.29 11.98
C GLN A 165 -7.35 -9.22 11.66
N ASN A 166 -6.76 -9.11 10.48
CA ASN A 166 -5.72 -10.03 10.03
C ASN A 166 -4.31 -9.40 9.97
N ALA A 167 -4.16 -8.09 10.13
CA ALA A 167 -2.85 -7.47 10.20
C ALA A 167 -2.13 -7.90 11.48
N ASP A 168 -0.81 -8.15 11.38
CA ASP A 168 0.04 -8.34 12.57
C ASP A 168 0.29 -6.99 13.26
N TYR A 169 0.24 -5.92 12.49
CA TYR A 169 0.35 -4.56 13.01
C TYR A 169 -0.42 -3.58 12.12
N THR A 170 -1.14 -2.64 12.74
CA THR A 170 -1.84 -1.55 12.03
C THR A 170 -1.23 -0.22 12.42
N ILE A 171 -0.95 0.63 11.44
CA ILE A 171 -0.47 1.99 11.62
C ILE A 171 -1.63 2.95 11.35
N SER A 172 -1.96 3.79 12.33
CA SER A 172 -2.90 4.90 12.19
C SER A 172 -2.15 6.24 12.19
N LEU A 173 -2.70 7.24 11.51
CA LEU A 173 -2.08 8.57 11.44
C LEU A 173 -2.19 9.37 12.73
N THR A 174 -3.27 9.13 13.50
CA THR A 174 -3.57 9.89 14.72
C THR A 174 -4.08 8.98 15.82
N PHE A 175 -3.90 9.38 17.07
CA PHE A 175 -4.49 8.68 18.21
C PHE A 175 -6.01 8.66 18.13
N ASN A 176 -6.65 9.76 17.74
CA ASN A 176 -8.11 9.82 17.60
C ASN A 176 -8.65 8.79 16.61
N ALA A 177 -7.95 8.57 15.46
CA ALA A 177 -8.35 7.55 14.50
C ALA A 177 -8.12 6.13 15.06
N ALA A 178 -7.08 5.92 15.85
CA ALA A 178 -6.86 4.65 16.53
C ALA A 178 -7.95 4.37 17.57
N ASP A 179 -8.31 5.36 18.39
CA ASP A 179 -9.36 5.26 19.40
C ASP A 179 -10.73 4.99 18.76
N GLU A 180 -11.04 5.67 17.65
CA GLU A 180 -12.26 5.43 16.87
C GLU A 180 -12.34 3.97 16.42
N ILE A 181 -11.28 3.45 15.80
CA ILE A 181 -11.23 2.06 15.31
C ILE A 181 -11.39 1.07 16.49
N LEU A 182 -10.70 1.30 17.60
CA LEU A 182 -10.78 0.46 18.80
C LEU A 182 -12.16 0.51 19.46
N SER A 183 -12.94 1.58 19.22
CA SER A 183 -14.31 1.71 19.73
C SER A 183 -15.32 0.83 18.98
N TRP A 184 -14.98 0.36 17.79
CA TRP A 184 -15.91 -0.43 16.97
C TRP A 184 -16.26 -1.77 17.63
N LYS A 185 -17.56 -2.17 17.52
CA LYS A 185 -18.08 -3.39 18.16
C LYS A 185 -17.31 -4.67 17.82
N GLN A 186 -16.66 -4.70 16.66
CA GLN A 186 -15.86 -5.83 16.16
C GLN A 186 -14.54 -6.01 16.93
N PHE A 187 -14.12 -5.01 17.71
CA PHE A 187 -12.87 -5.03 18.50
C PHE A 187 -13.14 -4.96 20.02
N LYS A 188 -14.41 -4.93 20.42
CA LYS A 188 -14.88 -5.07 21.80
C LYS A 188 -15.23 -6.52 22.08
#